data_8ccbb4820421f89cd4bfb6bd5cf5d20d
#
_entry.id   8ccbb4820421f89cd4bfb6bd5cf5d20d
#
_cell.length_a   1.000
_cell.length_b   1.000
_cell.length_c   1.000
_cell.angle_alpha   90.00
_cell.angle_beta   90.00
_cell.angle_gamma   90.00
#
_symmetry.space_group_name_H-M   'P 1'
#
loop_
_entity.id
_entity.type
_entity.pdbx_description
1 polymer ?
#
loop_
_entity_poly.entity_id
_entity_poly.type
_entity_poly.pdbx_seq_one_letter_code
_entity_poly.pdbx_strand_id
1 'polypeptide(L)' 'MFKLFKKNNKVESYSVLLCDDNNANTAFGIYGTYETYEKADHVIRMAWNKTKEQKIDNGYKIKDAWVVIKKN' A
#
# COMPACT_ATOMS: atom_id res chain seq x y z
N MET A 1 31.41 -0.68 -11.93
CA MET A 1 31.04 -0.58 -11.73
C MET A 1 30.36 -0.57 -11.33
N PHE A 2 30.13 -0.58 -11.39
CA PHE A 2 29.47 -0.56 -11.10
C PHE A 2 28.71 -0.25 -10.56
N LYS A 3 28.64 -0.08 -10.32
CA LYS A 3 28.05 0.26 -9.84
C LYS A 3 27.27 0.79 -9.61
N LEU A 4 27.17 0.85 -9.77
CA LEU A 4 26.51 1.40 -9.60
C LEU A 4 25.66 1.60 -9.50
N PHE A 5 25.49 1.34 -9.69
CA PHE A 5 24.68 1.34 -9.63
C PHE A 5 24.05 1.70 -8.91
N LYS A 6 24.26 1.90 -8.54
CA LYS A 6 23.78 2.10 -7.88
C LYS A 6 23.23 2.81 -7.47
N LYS A 7 23.37 3.34 -7.35
CA LYS A 7 22.92 3.84 -7.11
C LYS A 7 22.07 4.35 -7.23
N ASN A 8 22.02 4.86 -7.38
CA ASN A 8 21.00 5.18 -7.84
C ASN A 8 19.94 4.44 -7.79
N ASN A 9 20.13 3.81 -7.41
CA ASN A 9 19.23 2.89 -7.30
C ASN A 9 18.34 2.99 -6.20
N LYS A 10 17.33 3.80 -6.31
CA LYS A 10 16.32 3.75 -5.39
C LYS A 10 15.48 2.62 -5.62
N VAL A 11 15.42 1.73 -4.72
CA VAL A 11 14.45 0.66 -4.75
C VAL A 11 13.16 1.28 -4.26
N GLU A 12 12.21 1.41 -5.15
CA GLU A 12 10.91 1.90 -4.78
C GLU A 12 10.11 0.79 -4.13
N SER A 13 9.41 1.12 -3.09
CA SER A 13 8.53 0.15 -2.44
C SER A 13 7.27 0.85 -1.95
N TYR A 14 6.22 0.05 -1.78
CA TYR A 14 4.90 0.54 -1.38
C TYR A 14 4.40 -0.32 -0.25
N SER A 15 3.98 0.32 0.83
CA SER A 15 3.47 -0.39 1.99
C SER A 15 1.95 -0.36 2.02
N VAL A 16 1.36 -1.48 2.39
CA VAL A 16 -0.08 -1.58 2.62
C VAL A 16 -0.28 -1.40 4.11
N LEU A 17 -0.91 -0.30 4.49
CA LEU A 17 -1.08 0.07 5.88
C LEU A 17 -2.52 -0.07 6.32
N LEU A 18 -2.70 -0.50 7.55
CA LEU A 18 -4.02 -0.58 8.17
C LEU A 18 -4.19 0.66 9.03
N CYS A 19 -5.22 1.44 8.75
CA CYS A 19 -5.45 2.71 9.42
C CYS A 19 -6.80 2.73 10.10
N ASP A 20 -6.90 3.53 11.16
CA ASP A 20 -8.14 3.71 11.89
C ASP A 20 -9.19 4.37 10.98
N ASP A 21 -10.42 3.92 11.05
CA ASP A 21 -11.50 4.48 10.26
C ASP A 21 -11.72 5.96 10.56
N ASN A 22 -11.44 6.39 11.77
CA ASN A 22 -11.63 7.78 12.17
C ASN A 22 -10.42 8.64 11.90
N ASN A 23 -9.29 8.02 11.57
CA ASN A 23 -8.07 8.77 11.29
C ASN A 23 -7.20 8.00 10.32
N ALA A 24 -7.45 8.21 9.04
CA ALA A 24 -6.75 7.49 7.98
C ALA A 24 -5.26 7.85 7.90
N ASN A 25 -4.83 8.88 8.64
CA ASN A 25 -3.42 9.25 8.65
C ASN A 25 -2.62 8.51 9.71
N THR A 26 -3.31 7.75 10.56
CA THR A 26 -2.64 7.03 11.64
C THR A 26 -2.74 5.55 11.40
N ALA A 27 -1.64 4.96 10.95
CA ALA A 27 -1.59 3.52 10.72
C ALA A 27 -1.35 2.81 12.04
N PHE A 28 -2.09 1.73 12.28
CA PHE A 28 -1.84 0.91 13.44
C PHE A 28 -1.17 -0.41 13.08
N GLY A 29 -0.96 -0.66 11.80
CA GLY A 29 -0.28 -1.87 11.38
C GLY A 29 0.13 -1.81 9.93
N ILE A 30 1.06 -2.70 9.59
CA ILE A 30 1.51 -2.85 8.21
C ILE A 30 1.15 -4.24 7.77
N TYR A 31 0.38 -4.34 6.68
CA TYR A 31 0.00 -5.64 6.15
C TYR A 31 1.14 -6.25 5.34
N GLY A 32 1.84 -5.43 4.57
CA GLY A 32 2.95 -5.90 3.76
C GLY A 32 3.59 -4.77 2.97
N THR A 33 4.70 -5.09 2.32
CA THR A 33 5.43 -4.14 1.48
C THR A 33 5.68 -4.79 0.13
N TYR A 34 5.49 -4.02 -0.93
CA TYR A 34 5.53 -4.53 -2.30
C TYR A 34 6.33 -3.63 -3.21
N GLU A 35 6.79 -4.16 -4.32
CA GLU A 35 7.67 -3.43 -5.24
C GLU A 35 6.96 -2.38 -6.08
N THR A 36 5.70 -2.59 -6.37
CA THR A 36 4.95 -1.67 -7.21
C THR A 36 3.61 -1.35 -6.59
N TYR A 37 3.06 -0.23 -7.01
CA TYR A 37 1.73 0.19 -6.57
C TYR A 37 0.69 -0.86 -7.00
N GLU A 38 0.81 -1.33 -8.24
CA GLU A 38 -0.15 -2.32 -8.77
C GLU A 38 -0.13 -3.60 -7.97
N LYS A 39 1.04 -4.03 -7.53
CA LYS A 39 1.15 -5.23 -6.74
C LYS A 39 0.48 -5.05 -5.38
N ALA A 40 0.73 -3.92 -4.74
CA ALA A 40 0.11 -3.60 -3.46
C ALA A 40 -1.41 -3.54 -3.60
N ASP A 41 -1.89 -2.88 -4.66
CA ASP A 41 -3.31 -2.76 -4.93
C ASP A 41 -3.96 -4.12 -5.15
N HIS A 42 -3.30 -4.96 -5.94
CA HIS A 42 -3.79 -6.30 -6.22
C HIS A 42 -3.93 -7.13 -4.94
N VAL A 43 -2.93 -7.04 -4.07
CA VAL A 43 -2.93 -7.77 -2.81
C VAL A 43 -4.13 -7.37 -1.96
N ILE A 44 -4.42 -6.08 -1.87
CA ILE A 44 -5.56 -5.60 -1.10
C ILE A 44 -6.86 -6.14 -1.69
N ARG A 45 -7.00 -6.06 -3.01
CA ARG A 45 -8.24 -6.51 -3.65
C ARG A 45 -8.46 -7.99 -3.44
N MET A 46 -7.40 -8.78 -3.46
CA MET A 46 -7.53 -10.21 -3.22
C MET A 46 -7.81 -10.50 -1.75
N ALA A 47 -7.09 -9.83 -0.85
CA ALA A 47 -7.20 -10.12 0.57
C ALA A 47 -8.57 -9.73 1.14
N TRP A 48 -9.16 -8.64 0.65
CA TRP A 48 -10.43 -8.14 1.17
C TRP A 48 -11.57 -8.18 0.17
N ASN A 49 -11.34 -8.86 -0.94
CA ASN A 49 -12.39 -9.06 -1.97
C ASN A 49 -12.95 -7.73 -2.46
N LYS A 50 -12.07 -6.83 -2.85
CA LYS A 50 -12.45 -5.51 -3.34
C LYS A 50 -12.26 -5.39 -4.85
N THR A 51 -13.00 -4.46 -5.45
CA THR A 51 -12.86 -4.16 -6.87
C THR A 51 -12.22 -2.78 -7.01
N LYS A 52 -11.71 -2.48 -8.20
CA LYS A 52 -11.08 -1.20 -8.46
C LYS A 52 -12.02 -0.03 -8.21
N GLU A 53 -13.31 -0.24 -8.48
CA GLU A 53 -14.31 0.82 -8.33
C GLU A 53 -14.52 1.20 -6.86
N GLN A 54 -14.16 0.32 -5.95
CA GLN A 54 -14.31 0.58 -4.54
C GLN A 54 -13.18 1.39 -3.93
N LYS A 55 -12.14 1.64 -4.73
CA LYS A 55 -10.99 2.38 -4.24
C LYS A 55 -11.32 3.85 -4.05
N ILE A 56 -10.89 4.40 -2.93
CA ILE A 56 -11.07 5.81 -2.60
C ILE A 56 -9.68 6.35 -2.29
N ASP A 57 -9.23 7.32 -3.06
CA ASP A 57 -7.88 7.86 -2.94
C ASP A 57 -6.86 6.73 -3.10
N ASN A 58 -6.06 6.46 -2.08
CA ASN A 58 -5.05 5.42 -2.14
C ASN A 58 -5.44 4.19 -1.35
N GLY A 59 -6.71 3.98 -1.10
CA GLY A 59 -7.08 2.89 -0.23
C GLY A 59 -8.48 2.39 -0.40
N TYR A 60 -8.84 1.48 0.47
CA TYR A 60 -10.14 0.83 0.45
C TYR A 60 -10.69 0.82 1.86
N LYS A 61 -11.98 1.09 1.97
CA LYS A 61 -12.67 1.00 3.25
C LYS A 61 -12.95 -0.46 3.53
N ILE A 62 -12.54 -0.92 4.68
CA ILE A 62 -12.91 -2.24 5.15
C ILE A 62 -13.62 -2.04 6.48
N LYS A 63 -14.40 -2.92 6.86
CA LYS A 63 -15.25 -2.87 8.05
C LYS A 63 -15.07 -1.61 8.92
N ASP A 64 -14.17 -1.63 9.89
CA ASP A 64 -13.96 -0.51 10.80
C ASP A 64 -12.62 0.18 10.59
N ALA A 65 -12.05 0.03 9.42
CA ALA A 65 -10.70 0.52 9.17
C ALA A 65 -10.52 0.87 7.70
N TRP A 66 -9.35 1.41 7.39
CA TRP A 66 -8.94 1.66 6.01
C TRP A 66 -7.69 0.88 5.73
N VAL A 67 -7.55 0.44 4.49
CA VAL A 67 -6.32 -0.16 4.01
C VAL A 67 -5.79 0.76 2.94
N VAL A 68 -4.63 1.36 3.17
CA VAL A 68 -4.10 2.35 2.23
C VAL A 68 -2.73 1.94 1.71
N ILE A 69 -2.37 2.45 0.55
CA ILE A 69 -1.08 2.20 -0.08
C ILE A 69 -0.24 3.45 0.07
N LYS A 70 0.92 3.29 0.64
CA LYS A 70 1.83 4.42 0.82
C LYS A 70 3.18 4.12 0.20
N LYS A 71 3.68 5.04 -0.60
CA LYS A 71 5.01 4.91 -1.17
C LYS A 71 6.04 5.19 -0.09
N ASN A 72 6.98 4.29 0.06
CA ASN A 72 8.04 4.42 1.07
C ASN A 72 9.17 5.33 0.62
#